data_11313041d87a32bf2ade60ca70640330
#
_entry.id   11313041d87a32bf2ade60ca70640330
#
_cell.length_a   1.000
_cell.length_b   1.000
_cell.length_c   1.000
_cell.angle_alpha   90.00
_cell.angle_beta   90.00
_cell.angle_gamma   90.00
#
_symmetry.space_group_name_H-M   'P 1'
#
loop_
_entity.id
_entity.type
_entity.pdbx_description
1 polymer ?
#
loop_
_entity_poly.entity_id
_entity_poly.type
_entity_poly.pdbx_seq_one_letter_code
_entity_poly.pdbx_strand_id
1 'polypeptide(L)'
;MYRELARMNRAGEIDFSDVTTVNLDEYYPISPENDQSYRYFMNENLFSHVNVDLSRTFVPDGAATDPDEACRRYEEILASVGQVDIQVLGIGQNGHIGFNEPADTLCVATHVTDLTPSTIKANARFFASEAEVPTRALTMGMGTILRAKKILIMANGAAKRDAVATMLAGGLTTACPASLLNLHADVTLVCDGAALGR
;
A
#
# COMPACT_ATOMS: atom_id res chain seq x y z
N MET A 1 -12.91 -5.72 -1.98
CA MET A 1 -12.24 -6.63 -1.03
C MET A 1 -12.72 -6.41 0.40
N TYR A 2 -12.47 -5.29 1.09
CA TYR A 2 -12.78 -5.09 2.53
C TYR A 2 -14.25 -5.36 2.90
N ARG A 3 -15.23 -4.88 2.10
CA ARG A 3 -16.66 -5.17 2.35
C ARG A 3 -16.96 -6.67 2.38
N GLU A 4 -16.29 -7.47 1.53
CA GLU A 4 -16.47 -8.91 1.50
C GLU A 4 -15.83 -9.58 2.71
N LEU A 5 -14.61 -9.16 3.09
CA LEU A 5 -13.98 -9.64 4.32
C LEU A 5 -14.86 -9.35 5.56
N ALA A 6 -15.42 -8.14 5.65
CA ALA A 6 -16.34 -7.79 6.72
C ALA A 6 -17.64 -8.63 6.70
N ARG A 7 -18.17 -8.93 5.49
CA ARG A 7 -19.32 -9.84 5.34
C ARG A 7 -18.99 -11.24 5.83
N MET A 8 -17.87 -11.79 5.39
CA MET A 8 -17.42 -13.14 5.76
C MET A 8 -17.13 -13.26 7.26
N ASN A 9 -16.53 -12.23 7.87
CA ASN A 9 -16.31 -12.19 9.32
C ASN A 9 -17.64 -12.19 10.09
N ARG A 10 -18.61 -11.35 9.71
CA ARG A 10 -19.95 -11.34 10.34
C ARG A 10 -20.71 -12.67 10.16
N ALA A 11 -20.45 -13.39 9.07
CA ALA A 11 -21.03 -14.72 8.82
C ALA A 11 -20.27 -15.86 9.56
N GLY A 12 -19.18 -15.56 10.26
CA GLY A 12 -18.34 -16.55 10.92
C GLY A 12 -17.52 -17.42 9.97
N GLU A 13 -17.39 -17.00 8.70
CA GLU A 13 -16.62 -17.73 7.67
C GLU A 13 -15.11 -17.48 7.83
N ILE A 14 -14.72 -16.33 8.37
CA ILE A 14 -13.33 -15.95 8.69
C ILE A 14 -13.27 -15.24 10.04
N ASP A 15 -12.11 -15.34 10.71
CA ASP A 15 -11.86 -14.77 12.02
C ASP A 15 -10.64 -13.84 11.96
N PHE A 16 -10.77 -12.61 12.50
CA PHE A 16 -9.70 -11.62 12.58
C PHE A 16 -9.13 -11.47 13.99
N SER A 17 -9.60 -12.23 14.98
CA SER A 17 -9.17 -12.09 16.39
C SER A 17 -7.68 -12.29 16.59
N ASP A 18 -7.02 -13.09 15.72
CA ASP A 18 -5.58 -13.34 15.78
C ASP A 18 -4.80 -12.69 14.61
N VAL A 19 -5.44 -11.80 13.86
CA VAL A 19 -4.81 -11.10 12.74
C VAL A 19 -4.07 -9.86 13.22
N THR A 20 -2.83 -9.69 12.74
CA THR A 20 -2.09 -8.42 12.82
C THR A 20 -2.07 -7.78 11.43
N THR A 21 -2.34 -6.48 11.35
CA THR A 21 -2.31 -5.74 10.08
C THR A 21 -1.21 -4.71 10.07
N VAL A 22 -0.56 -4.56 8.91
CA VAL A 22 0.43 -3.52 8.64
C VAL A 22 0.09 -2.85 7.32
N ASN A 23 -0.06 -1.52 7.32
CA ASN A 23 -0.34 -0.75 6.11
C ASN A 23 0.95 -0.43 5.35
N LEU A 24 0.85 -0.31 4.02
CA LEU A 24 1.97 0.04 3.15
C LEU A 24 2.50 1.45 3.39
N ASP A 25 1.59 2.38 3.66
CA ASP A 25 1.89 3.79 3.58
C ASP A 25 0.87 4.63 4.38
N GLU A 26 1.20 5.92 4.55
CA GLU A 26 0.33 6.98 5.04
C GLU A 26 0.79 8.31 4.46
N TYR A 27 -0.13 9.24 4.24
CA TYR A 27 0.20 10.63 3.88
C TYR A 27 0.98 11.34 5.00
N TYR A 28 1.79 12.34 4.61
CA TYR A 28 2.56 13.15 5.55
C TYR A 28 2.66 14.63 5.11
N PRO A 29 2.38 15.60 6.01
CA PRO A 29 1.79 15.38 7.33
C PRO A 29 0.28 15.15 7.23
N ILE A 30 -0.27 14.26 8.06
CA ILE A 30 -1.71 14.07 8.19
C ILE A 30 -2.06 13.54 9.59
N SER A 31 -3.18 14.04 10.17
CA SER A 31 -3.73 13.47 11.40
C SER A 31 -4.45 12.15 11.12
N PRO A 32 -4.36 11.15 12.01
CA PRO A 32 -5.12 9.90 11.88
C PRO A 32 -6.65 10.08 11.95
N GLU A 33 -7.14 11.23 12.44
CA GLU A 33 -8.56 11.61 12.45
C GLU A 33 -9.02 12.28 11.16
N ASN A 34 -8.09 12.68 10.28
CA ASN A 34 -8.43 13.24 8.98
C ASN A 34 -9.08 12.15 8.13
N ASP A 35 -10.22 12.47 7.52
CA ASP A 35 -11.00 11.52 6.71
C ASP A 35 -10.28 11.02 5.44
N GLN A 36 -9.15 11.62 5.10
CA GLN A 36 -8.28 11.22 3.99
C GLN A 36 -7.05 10.45 4.45
N SER A 37 -6.81 10.27 5.77
CA SER A 37 -5.72 9.40 6.23
C SER A 37 -6.03 7.92 5.97
N TYR A 38 -4.99 7.11 5.72
CA TYR A 38 -5.19 5.67 5.59
C TYR A 38 -5.54 5.00 6.92
N ARG A 39 -5.14 5.56 8.06
CA ARG A 39 -5.63 5.11 9.37
C ARG A 39 -7.16 5.26 9.45
N TYR A 40 -7.68 6.44 9.11
CA TYR A 40 -9.13 6.68 9.09
C TYR A 40 -9.82 5.76 8.08
N PHE A 41 -9.27 5.67 6.86
CA PHE A 41 -9.81 4.80 5.82
C PHE A 41 -9.90 3.34 6.27
N MET A 42 -8.88 2.82 6.95
CA MET A 42 -8.89 1.44 7.43
C MET A 42 -9.89 1.23 8.57
N ASN A 43 -10.03 2.20 9.48
CA ASN A 43 -11.05 2.16 10.53
C ASN A 43 -12.45 2.07 9.90
N GLU A 44 -12.77 2.96 8.96
CA GLU A 44 -14.10 3.05 8.34
C GLU A 44 -14.42 1.87 7.41
N ASN A 45 -13.42 1.28 6.75
CA ASN A 45 -13.68 0.28 5.71
C ASN A 45 -13.42 -1.16 6.14
N LEU A 46 -12.67 -1.38 7.24
CA LEU A 46 -12.33 -2.73 7.69
C LEU A 46 -12.37 -2.87 9.22
N PHE A 47 -11.56 -2.12 9.96
CA PHE A 47 -11.29 -2.42 11.36
C PHE A 47 -12.54 -2.34 12.24
N SER A 48 -13.44 -1.38 12.00
CA SER A 48 -14.74 -1.27 12.71
C SER A 48 -15.77 -2.35 12.32
N HIS A 49 -15.45 -3.17 11.32
CA HIS A 49 -16.39 -4.14 10.74
C HIS A 49 -15.99 -5.60 10.93
N VAL A 50 -14.83 -5.85 11.55
CA VAL A 50 -14.29 -7.18 11.85
C VAL A 50 -13.84 -7.24 13.31
N ASN A 51 -13.60 -8.43 13.82
CA ASN A 51 -13.20 -8.65 15.21
C ASN A 51 -11.67 -8.59 15.43
N VAL A 52 -10.98 -7.68 14.71
CA VAL A 52 -9.56 -7.45 14.92
C VAL A 52 -9.28 -6.70 16.22
N ASP A 53 -8.22 -7.06 16.92
CA ASP A 53 -7.69 -6.24 18.02
C ASP A 53 -7.01 -5.00 17.45
N LEU A 54 -7.56 -3.81 17.74
CA LEU A 54 -7.04 -2.54 17.24
C LEU A 54 -5.58 -2.27 17.66
N SER A 55 -5.13 -2.82 18.78
CA SER A 55 -3.73 -2.72 19.21
C SER A 55 -2.76 -3.49 18.31
N ARG A 56 -3.29 -4.36 17.46
CA ARG A 56 -2.56 -5.16 16.45
C ARG A 56 -2.71 -4.60 15.03
N THR A 57 -3.16 -3.36 14.89
CA THR A 57 -3.31 -2.69 13.60
C THR A 57 -2.32 -1.53 13.47
N PHE A 58 -1.41 -1.62 12.53
CA PHE A 58 -0.32 -0.66 12.37
C PHE A 58 -0.41 0.08 11.04
N VAL A 59 -0.29 1.40 11.12
CA VAL A 59 -0.20 2.33 9.98
C VAL A 59 0.97 3.26 10.29
N PRO A 60 1.79 3.68 9.32
CA PRO A 60 2.85 4.67 9.56
C PRO A 60 2.29 5.94 10.22
N ASP A 61 3.04 6.57 11.12
CA ASP A 61 2.59 7.75 11.85
C ASP A 61 2.70 9.02 10.99
N GLY A 62 1.62 9.34 10.27
CA GLY A 62 1.52 10.55 9.45
C GLY A 62 1.50 11.86 10.23
N ALA A 63 1.29 11.83 11.56
CA ALA A 63 1.28 13.00 12.43
C ALA A 63 2.62 13.24 13.16
N ALA A 64 3.61 12.37 12.95
CA ALA A 64 4.90 12.49 13.62
C ALA A 64 5.60 13.81 13.33
N THR A 65 6.29 14.36 14.32
CA THR A 65 7.08 15.60 14.15
C THR A 65 8.31 15.36 13.26
N ASP A 66 8.93 14.18 13.39
CA ASP A 66 10.08 13.75 12.58
C ASP A 66 9.66 12.56 11.74
N PRO A 67 9.48 12.73 10.41
CA PRO A 67 9.04 11.65 9.55
C PRO A 67 10.10 10.55 9.33
N ASP A 68 11.38 10.87 9.42
CA ASP A 68 12.45 9.87 9.31
C ASP A 68 12.48 8.98 10.54
N GLU A 69 12.26 9.54 11.73
CA GLU A 69 12.09 8.78 12.96
C GLU A 69 10.83 7.90 12.90
N ALA A 70 9.71 8.42 12.36
CA ALA A 70 8.49 7.65 12.17
C ALA A 70 8.73 6.43 11.26
N CYS A 71 9.48 6.59 10.18
CA CYS A 71 9.88 5.49 9.30
C CYS A 71 10.73 4.43 10.02
N ARG A 72 11.71 4.84 10.83
CA ARG A 72 12.54 3.91 11.63
C ARG A 72 11.69 3.13 12.63
N ARG A 73 10.82 3.80 13.37
CA ARG A 73 9.89 3.14 14.32
C ARG A 73 8.96 2.17 13.62
N TYR A 74 8.51 2.51 12.41
CA TYR A 74 7.65 1.61 11.65
C TYR A 74 8.39 0.33 11.22
N GLU A 75 9.67 0.43 10.82
CA GLU A 75 10.50 -0.76 10.55
C GLU A 75 10.73 -1.60 11.83
N GLU A 76 10.84 -0.99 13.02
CA GLU A 76 10.91 -1.71 14.29
C GLU A 76 9.60 -2.47 14.58
N ILE A 77 8.45 -1.84 14.31
CA ILE A 77 7.14 -2.50 14.42
C ILE A 77 7.09 -3.70 13.46
N LEU A 78 7.46 -3.50 12.19
CA LEU A 78 7.47 -4.58 11.19
C LEU A 78 8.40 -5.72 11.61
N ALA A 79 9.56 -5.41 12.18
CA ALA A 79 10.49 -6.42 12.71
C ALA A 79 9.87 -7.19 13.89
N SER A 80 9.12 -6.52 14.77
CA SER A 80 8.44 -7.15 15.91
C SER A 80 7.26 -8.03 15.50
N VAL A 81 6.53 -7.63 14.45
CA VAL A 81 5.44 -8.43 13.84
C VAL A 81 6.00 -9.68 13.16
N GLY A 82 7.21 -9.60 12.63
CA GLY A 82 7.86 -10.67 11.90
C GLY A 82 7.50 -10.67 10.41
N GLN A 83 7.58 -11.84 9.77
CA GLN A 83 7.34 -11.96 8.34
C GLN A 83 5.83 -11.87 8.04
N VAL A 84 5.44 -10.90 7.20
CA VAL A 84 4.06 -10.73 6.72
C VAL A 84 3.64 -11.94 5.89
N ASP A 85 2.50 -12.55 6.24
CA ASP A 85 1.99 -13.72 5.52
C ASP A 85 1.46 -13.35 4.13
N ILE A 86 0.70 -12.26 4.01
CA ILE A 86 0.15 -11.78 2.74
C ILE A 86 0.27 -10.27 2.67
N GLN A 87 1.00 -9.78 1.66
CA GLN A 87 1.06 -8.36 1.32
C GLN A 87 0.11 -8.07 0.16
N VAL A 88 -0.90 -7.24 0.40
CA VAL A 88 -1.83 -6.79 -0.64
C VAL A 88 -1.33 -5.50 -1.24
N LEU A 89 -1.27 -5.44 -2.58
CA LEU A 89 -0.75 -4.32 -3.35
C LEU A 89 -1.75 -3.87 -4.41
N GLY A 90 -1.77 -2.57 -4.69
CA GLY A 90 -2.24 -2.02 -5.95
C GLY A 90 -1.06 -1.75 -6.89
N ILE A 91 -1.34 -1.32 -8.11
CA ILE A 91 -0.33 -0.86 -9.07
C ILE A 91 -0.70 0.51 -9.61
N GLY A 92 0.26 1.42 -9.63
CA GLY A 92 0.11 2.73 -10.29
C GLY A 92 0.03 2.62 -11.81
N GLN A 93 -0.44 3.67 -12.49
CA GLN A 93 -0.46 3.71 -13.96
C GLN A 93 0.96 3.67 -14.56
N ASN A 94 1.95 4.19 -13.83
CA ASN A 94 3.37 4.17 -14.16
C ASN A 94 4.13 2.97 -13.54
N GLY A 95 3.40 2.04 -12.91
CA GLY A 95 3.98 0.83 -12.30
C GLY A 95 4.50 1.01 -10.89
N HIS A 96 4.21 2.13 -10.19
CA HIS A 96 4.59 2.28 -8.78
C HIS A 96 3.84 1.29 -7.89
N ILE A 97 4.46 0.93 -6.77
CA ILE A 97 3.92 0.10 -5.69
C ILE A 97 4.01 0.87 -4.38
N GLY A 98 2.88 1.03 -3.66
CA GLY A 98 2.80 2.01 -2.57
C GLY A 98 3.09 3.40 -3.13
N PHE A 99 3.98 4.17 -2.49
CA PHE A 99 4.51 5.41 -3.07
C PHE A 99 5.96 5.26 -3.57
N ASN A 100 6.39 4.03 -3.91
CA ASN A 100 7.66 3.81 -4.62
C ASN A 100 7.47 4.13 -6.11
N GLU A 101 7.66 5.40 -6.47
CA GLU A 101 7.56 5.91 -7.83
C GLU A 101 8.76 5.48 -8.70
N PRO A 102 8.61 5.45 -10.04
CA PRO A 102 9.74 5.27 -10.95
C PRO A 102 10.88 6.25 -10.66
N ALA A 103 12.11 5.74 -10.47
CA ALA A 103 13.30 6.53 -10.14
C ALA A 103 14.57 5.78 -10.57
N ASP A 104 15.72 6.46 -10.54
CA ASP A 104 17.01 5.81 -10.80
C ASP A 104 17.35 4.74 -9.76
N THR A 105 16.93 4.97 -8.52
CA THR A 105 17.10 4.04 -7.40
C THR A 105 15.78 3.91 -6.62
N LEU A 106 15.58 2.79 -5.93
CA LEU A 106 14.45 2.53 -5.07
C LEU A 106 14.92 2.23 -3.65
N CYS A 107 14.18 2.75 -2.66
CA CYS A 107 14.49 2.51 -1.26
C CYS A 107 14.15 1.06 -0.86
N VAL A 108 14.98 0.49 0.02
CA VAL A 108 14.78 -0.86 0.55
C VAL A 108 13.83 -0.85 1.74
N ALA A 109 14.04 0.05 2.70
CA ALA A 109 13.26 0.16 3.93
C ALA A 109 12.17 1.23 3.82
N THR A 110 11.30 1.31 4.81
CA THR A 110 10.30 2.39 4.94
C THR A 110 10.99 3.75 4.94
N HIS A 111 10.46 4.69 4.17
CA HIS A 111 11.07 5.98 3.94
C HIS A 111 10.04 7.06 3.67
N VAL A 112 10.46 8.31 3.81
CA VAL A 112 9.72 9.49 3.38
C VAL A 112 9.91 9.67 1.88
N THR A 113 8.83 9.95 1.15
CA THR A 113 8.89 10.24 -0.29
C THR A 113 8.05 11.47 -0.62
N ASP A 114 8.52 12.26 -1.58
CA ASP A 114 7.72 13.32 -2.17
C ASP A 114 6.73 12.70 -3.17
N LEU A 115 5.48 13.20 -3.15
CA LEU A 115 4.49 12.76 -4.12
C LEU A 115 4.70 13.48 -5.46
N THR A 116 4.62 12.72 -6.56
CA THR A 116 4.71 13.33 -7.89
C THR A 116 3.48 14.22 -8.16
N PRO A 117 3.63 15.27 -9.00
CA PRO A 117 2.50 16.11 -9.40
C PRO A 117 1.33 15.30 -9.99
N SER A 118 1.62 14.21 -10.69
CA SER A 118 0.59 13.30 -11.23
C SER A 118 -0.16 12.56 -10.12
N THR A 119 0.53 12.13 -9.06
CA THR A 119 -0.07 11.48 -7.89
C THR A 119 -0.92 12.47 -7.09
N ILE A 120 -0.41 13.68 -6.85
CA ILE A 120 -1.17 14.75 -6.18
C ILE A 120 -2.46 15.04 -6.94
N LYS A 121 -2.37 15.27 -8.26
CA LYS A 121 -3.54 15.52 -9.12
C LYS A 121 -4.53 14.36 -9.11
N ALA A 122 -4.05 13.13 -9.18
CA ALA A 122 -4.90 11.94 -9.14
C ALA A 122 -5.65 11.80 -7.81
N ASN A 123 -5.03 12.22 -6.70
CA ASN A 123 -5.58 12.14 -5.36
C ASN A 123 -6.41 13.36 -4.97
N ALA A 124 -6.31 14.50 -5.69
CA ALA A 124 -7.07 15.73 -5.42
C ALA A 124 -8.59 15.52 -5.33
N ARG A 125 -9.10 14.52 -6.04
CA ARG A 125 -10.53 14.14 -5.99
C ARG A 125 -11.03 13.70 -4.61
N PHE A 126 -10.15 13.38 -3.69
CA PHE A 126 -10.47 12.95 -2.33
C PHE A 126 -10.37 14.10 -1.30
N PHE A 127 -9.79 15.23 -1.68
CA PHE A 127 -9.59 16.41 -0.84
C PHE A 127 -10.49 17.56 -1.30
N ALA A 128 -10.71 18.56 -0.45
CA ALA A 128 -11.53 19.71 -0.83
C ALA A 128 -10.86 20.57 -1.92
N SER A 129 -9.53 20.56 -2.00
CA SER A 129 -8.75 21.19 -3.07
C SER A 129 -7.42 20.44 -3.28
N GLU A 130 -6.77 20.64 -4.45
CA GLU A 130 -5.45 20.11 -4.73
C GLU A 130 -4.38 20.62 -3.74
N ALA A 131 -4.55 21.85 -3.23
CA ALA A 131 -3.63 22.44 -2.25
C ALA A 131 -3.69 21.77 -0.87
N GLU A 132 -4.75 21.00 -0.58
CA GLU A 132 -4.90 20.27 0.67
C GLU A 132 -4.34 18.84 0.60
N VAL A 133 -3.98 18.37 -0.60
CA VAL A 133 -3.32 17.06 -0.74
C VAL A 133 -1.94 17.15 -0.12
N PRO A 134 -1.59 16.27 0.85
CA PRO A 134 -0.22 16.21 1.35
C PRO A 134 0.79 16.01 0.22
N THR A 135 1.93 16.66 0.30
CA THR A 135 2.97 16.59 -0.74
C THR A 135 3.96 15.46 -0.52
N ARG A 136 3.91 14.82 0.64
CA ARG A 136 4.77 13.69 1.03
C ARG A 136 3.97 12.52 1.58
N ALA A 137 4.62 11.37 1.64
CA ALA A 137 4.08 10.17 2.27
C ALA A 137 5.20 9.40 2.98
N LEU A 138 4.82 8.56 3.96
CA LEU A 138 5.65 7.51 4.54
C LEU A 138 5.26 6.22 3.84
N THR A 139 6.20 5.51 3.24
CA THR A 139 5.90 4.29 2.47
C THR A 139 6.91 3.18 2.74
N MET A 140 6.43 1.93 2.86
CA MET A 140 7.32 0.77 2.85
C MET A 140 8.17 0.77 1.59
N GLY A 141 9.48 0.54 1.73
CA GLY A 141 10.38 0.36 0.60
C GLY A 141 10.21 -1.01 -0.07
N MET A 142 10.76 -1.15 -1.27
CA MET A 142 10.61 -2.37 -2.06
C MET A 142 11.18 -3.61 -1.36
N GLY A 143 12.28 -3.48 -0.61
CA GLY A 143 12.85 -4.61 0.13
C GLY A 143 11.95 -5.06 1.28
N THR A 144 11.28 -4.14 1.97
CA THR A 144 10.30 -4.46 3.03
C THR A 144 9.10 -5.21 2.43
N ILE A 145 8.56 -4.73 1.31
CA ILE A 145 7.45 -5.36 0.59
C ILE A 145 7.81 -6.79 0.14
N LEU A 146 8.99 -6.95 -0.45
CA LEU A 146 9.45 -8.24 -1.00
C LEU A 146 9.75 -9.30 0.07
N ARG A 147 9.81 -8.93 1.36
CA ARG A 147 9.98 -9.90 2.47
C ARG A 147 8.70 -10.66 2.83
N ALA A 148 7.54 -10.27 2.33
CA ALA A 148 6.30 -11.01 2.58
C ALA A 148 6.40 -12.48 2.10
N LYS A 149 5.61 -13.40 2.68
CA LYS A 149 5.57 -14.80 2.21
C LYS A 149 4.82 -14.89 0.88
N LYS A 150 3.75 -14.11 0.74
CA LYS A 150 2.92 -14.04 -0.48
C LYS A 150 2.59 -12.59 -0.80
N ILE A 151 2.59 -12.26 -2.08
CA ILE A 151 2.15 -10.96 -2.59
C ILE A 151 0.89 -11.15 -3.43
N LEU A 152 -0.16 -10.40 -3.10
CA LEU A 152 -1.38 -10.30 -3.88
C LEU A 152 -1.45 -8.91 -4.49
N ILE A 153 -1.23 -8.80 -5.80
CA ILE A 153 -1.33 -7.53 -6.51
C ILE A 153 -2.65 -7.44 -7.28
N MET A 154 -3.34 -6.31 -7.18
CA MET A 154 -4.62 -6.07 -7.82
C MET A 154 -4.54 -4.92 -8.81
N ALA A 155 -5.10 -5.13 -10.01
CA ALA A 155 -5.17 -4.12 -11.05
C ALA A 155 -6.54 -4.15 -11.74
N ASN A 156 -7.15 -2.99 -11.97
CA ASN A 156 -8.39 -2.89 -12.72
C ASN A 156 -8.42 -1.67 -13.64
N GLY A 157 -9.04 -1.85 -14.79
CA GLY A 157 -9.24 -0.80 -15.79
C GLY A 157 -8.07 -0.63 -16.77
N ALA A 158 -8.36 -0.15 -17.96
CA ALA A 158 -7.42 -0.01 -19.07
C ALA A 158 -6.22 0.92 -18.77
N ALA A 159 -6.37 1.86 -17.82
CA ALA A 159 -5.28 2.75 -17.41
C ALA A 159 -4.10 2.01 -16.72
N LYS A 160 -4.30 0.75 -16.34
CA LYS A 160 -3.26 -0.08 -15.70
C LYS A 160 -2.54 -1.01 -16.70
N ARG A 161 -3.02 -1.08 -17.95
CA ARG A 161 -2.57 -2.05 -18.96
C ARG A 161 -1.07 -2.02 -19.18
N ASP A 162 -0.48 -0.85 -19.39
CA ASP A 162 0.92 -0.75 -19.76
C ASP A 162 1.85 -1.09 -18.57
N ALA A 163 1.45 -0.71 -17.34
CA ALA A 163 2.16 -1.10 -16.12
C ALA A 163 2.08 -2.61 -15.88
N VAL A 164 0.89 -3.22 -16.05
CA VAL A 164 0.71 -4.67 -15.92
C VAL A 164 1.50 -5.41 -16.99
N ALA A 165 1.48 -4.96 -18.25
CA ALA A 165 2.26 -5.55 -19.34
C ALA A 165 3.75 -5.50 -19.06
N THR A 166 4.27 -4.36 -18.57
CA THR A 166 5.69 -4.20 -18.20
C THR A 166 6.07 -5.13 -17.04
N MET A 167 5.23 -5.21 -16.01
CA MET A 167 5.43 -6.14 -14.89
C MET A 167 5.50 -7.59 -15.38
N LEU A 168 4.61 -8.01 -16.28
CA LEU A 168 4.53 -9.38 -16.78
C LEU A 168 5.59 -9.72 -17.83
N ALA A 169 6.30 -8.74 -18.38
CA ALA A 169 7.35 -8.98 -19.38
C ALA A 169 8.60 -9.71 -18.83
N GLY A 170 8.69 -9.90 -17.51
CA GLY A 170 9.76 -10.66 -16.85
C GLY A 170 11.10 -9.92 -16.73
N GLY A 171 11.21 -8.67 -17.21
CA GLY A 171 12.37 -7.81 -17.00
C GLY A 171 12.30 -7.08 -15.67
N LEU A 172 13.44 -6.61 -15.17
CA LEU A 172 13.54 -5.79 -13.94
C LEU A 172 13.95 -4.38 -14.31
N THR A 173 13.15 -3.40 -13.89
CA THR A 173 13.49 -1.99 -14.12
C THR A 173 12.91 -1.11 -13.02
N THR A 174 13.68 -0.15 -12.54
CA THR A 174 13.24 0.87 -11.59
C THR A 174 12.26 1.87 -12.24
N ALA A 175 12.23 1.94 -13.57
CA ALA A 175 11.23 2.71 -14.32
C ALA A 175 9.80 2.11 -14.21
N CYS A 176 9.67 0.87 -13.70
CA CYS A 176 8.42 0.23 -13.33
C CYS A 176 8.65 -0.58 -12.05
N PRO A 177 8.51 0.00 -10.86
CA PRO A 177 8.78 -0.68 -9.58
C PRO A 177 8.06 -2.02 -9.43
N ALA A 178 6.84 -2.15 -9.99
CA ALA A 178 6.10 -3.41 -10.01
C ALA A 178 6.88 -4.55 -10.71
N SER A 179 7.80 -4.27 -11.62
CA SER A 179 8.62 -5.30 -12.28
C SER A 179 9.52 -6.04 -11.29
N LEU A 180 9.89 -5.41 -10.15
CA LEU A 180 10.70 -6.04 -9.12
C LEU A 180 9.94 -7.19 -8.40
N LEU A 181 8.62 -7.25 -8.52
CA LEU A 181 7.85 -8.37 -8.02
C LEU A 181 8.22 -9.71 -8.69
N ASN A 182 8.83 -9.68 -9.87
CA ASN A 182 9.38 -10.88 -10.53
C ASN A 182 10.54 -11.52 -9.74
N LEU A 183 11.12 -10.84 -8.75
CA LEU A 183 12.11 -11.41 -7.83
C LEU A 183 11.46 -12.21 -6.68
N HIS A 184 10.16 -12.08 -6.48
CA HIS A 184 9.45 -12.74 -5.39
C HIS A 184 8.94 -14.11 -5.81
N ALA A 185 9.04 -15.10 -4.91
CA ALA A 185 8.73 -16.50 -5.23
C ALA A 185 7.21 -16.78 -5.36
N ASP A 186 6.35 -15.99 -4.71
CA ASP A 186 4.89 -16.24 -4.69
C ASP A 186 4.13 -14.91 -4.88
N VAL A 187 3.88 -14.57 -6.15
CA VAL A 187 3.08 -13.39 -6.54
C VAL A 187 1.83 -13.82 -7.28
N THR A 188 0.68 -13.38 -6.81
CA THR A 188 -0.61 -13.57 -7.48
C THR A 188 -1.12 -12.24 -8.01
N LEU A 189 -1.31 -12.12 -9.32
CA LEU A 189 -1.98 -10.99 -9.95
C LEU A 189 -3.48 -11.27 -10.10
N VAL A 190 -4.32 -10.41 -9.55
CA VAL A 190 -5.76 -10.38 -9.79
C VAL A 190 -6.11 -9.12 -10.57
N CYS A 191 -6.59 -9.30 -11.80
CA CYS A 191 -6.92 -8.16 -12.66
C CYS A 191 -8.12 -8.45 -13.57
N ASP A 192 -8.73 -7.39 -14.08
CA ASP A 192 -9.76 -7.49 -15.11
C ASP A 192 -9.16 -7.58 -16.53
N GLY A 193 -10.00 -7.91 -17.52
CA GLY A 193 -9.57 -7.99 -18.92
C GLY A 193 -9.03 -6.68 -19.46
N ALA A 194 -9.56 -5.54 -19.02
CA ALA A 194 -9.11 -4.21 -19.47
C ALA A 194 -7.67 -3.91 -18.98
N ALA A 195 -7.33 -4.30 -17.77
CA ALA A 195 -5.96 -4.16 -17.25
C ALA A 195 -4.97 -5.13 -17.93
N LEU A 196 -5.46 -6.27 -18.50
CA LEU A 196 -4.66 -7.19 -19.31
C LEU A 196 -4.60 -6.82 -20.81
N GLY A 197 -5.33 -5.78 -21.24
CA GLY A 197 -5.41 -5.42 -22.65
C GLY A 197 -6.34 -6.32 -23.49
N ARG A 198 -7.32 -6.94 -22.85
CA ARG A 198 -8.32 -7.83 -23.47
C ARG A 198 -9.71 -7.23 -23.45
#